data_289e9a9ef38815206f429d0a540f6bd6
#
_entry.id   289e9a9ef38815206f429d0a540f6bd6
#
_cell.length_a   1.000
_cell.length_b   1.000
_cell.length_c   1.000
_cell.angle_alpha   90.00
_cell.angle_beta   90.00
_cell.angle_gamma   90.00
#
_symmetry.space_group_name_H-M   'P 1'
#
loop_
_entity.id
_entity.type
_entity.pdbx_description
1 polymer ?
#
loop_
_entity_poly.entity_id
_entity_poly.type
_entity_poly.pdbx_seq_one_letter_code
_entity_poly.pdbx_strand_id
1 'polypeptide(L)'
;DEGILPAFEKGEKGPHEPTFIEKSTKAPPYYTEASLLRAMETAGKQVENEELRDLMKANGIGRPSTRASIIETLFRRKYTQRRKKQVIPTEMGIQLINTVQNELLKSAELTGQWEKQLKEIEEGEFSAKHFIYNMKKMVNELVYEVRMENGRPISAPAATKAPAKNASKIKSSKE
;
A
#
# COMPACT_ATOMS: atom_id res chain seq x y z
N ASP A 1 24.90 -13.36 4.96
CA ASP A 1 25.94 -14.41 4.97
C ASP A 1 25.25 -15.75 4.89
N GLU A 2 25.19 -16.31 3.69
CA GLU A 2 24.85 -17.72 3.51
C GLU A 2 26.07 -18.53 3.95
N GLY A 3 26.00 -19.03 5.18
CA GLY A 3 27.02 -19.92 5.70
C GLY A 3 27.08 -21.19 4.86
N ILE A 4 28.22 -21.47 4.25
CA ILE A 4 28.46 -22.73 3.57
C ILE A 4 28.43 -23.81 4.65
N LEU A 5 27.43 -24.69 4.59
CA LEU A 5 27.36 -25.82 5.51
C LEU A 5 28.54 -26.79 5.24
N PRO A 6 29.23 -27.23 6.29
CA PRO A 6 30.28 -28.24 6.12
C PRO A 6 29.67 -29.57 5.64
N ALA A 7 30.47 -30.37 4.97
CA ALA A 7 30.05 -31.70 4.58
C ALA A 7 29.95 -32.59 5.83
N PHE A 8 28.72 -33.06 6.15
CA PHE A 8 28.46 -33.93 7.27
C PHE A 8 28.49 -35.41 6.84
N GLU A 9 29.05 -36.26 7.69
CA GLU A 9 29.00 -37.71 7.51
C GLU A 9 27.89 -38.32 8.36
N LYS A 10 27.28 -39.41 7.85
CA LYS A 10 26.18 -40.08 8.58
C LYS A 10 26.71 -40.69 9.88
N GLY A 11 26.25 -40.18 11.03
CA GLY A 11 26.62 -40.63 12.36
C GLY A 11 27.71 -39.76 13.01
N GLU A 12 28.16 -38.68 12.39
CA GLU A 12 29.03 -37.72 12.99
C GLU A 12 28.40 -37.13 14.27
N LYS A 13 29.18 -37.06 15.33
CA LYS A 13 28.80 -36.48 16.62
C LYS A 13 29.81 -35.45 17.02
N GLY A 14 29.35 -34.24 17.31
CA GLY A 14 30.19 -33.14 17.77
C GLY A 14 29.60 -32.48 19.03
N PRO A 15 30.40 -31.71 19.76
CA PRO A 15 29.87 -30.90 20.85
C PRO A 15 28.89 -29.86 20.29
N HIS A 16 27.68 -29.84 20.84
CA HIS A 16 26.67 -28.88 20.47
C HIS A 16 26.18 -28.17 21.73
N GLU A 17 26.43 -26.86 21.79
CA GLU A 17 25.87 -25.98 22.80
C GLU A 17 24.72 -25.19 22.18
N PRO A 18 23.47 -25.60 22.39
CA PRO A 18 22.32 -24.87 21.84
C PRO A 18 22.19 -23.50 22.52
N THR A 19 22.19 -22.44 21.74
CA THR A 19 21.94 -21.09 22.24
C THR A 19 20.54 -20.65 21.82
N PHE A 20 19.75 -20.19 22.78
CA PHE A 20 18.45 -19.57 22.52
C PHE A 20 18.64 -18.05 22.35
N ILE A 21 18.26 -17.52 21.19
CA ILE A 21 18.31 -16.09 20.93
C ILE A 21 16.86 -15.60 20.74
N GLU A 22 16.39 -14.84 21.71
CA GLU A 22 15.11 -14.15 21.58
C GLU A 22 15.26 -12.92 20.68
N LYS A 23 14.47 -12.87 19.61
CA LYS A 23 14.45 -11.73 18.69
C LYS A 23 13.02 -11.24 18.53
N SER A 24 12.85 -9.92 18.50
CA SER A 24 11.58 -9.28 18.21
C SER A 24 11.54 -8.82 16.75
N THR A 25 10.43 -9.10 16.07
CA THR A 25 10.19 -8.56 14.73
C THR A 25 9.90 -7.07 14.81
N LYS A 26 10.43 -6.31 13.86
CA LYS A 26 10.17 -4.87 13.75
C LYS A 26 9.21 -4.62 12.59
N ALA A 27 8.23 -3.75 12.81
CA ALA A 27 7.36 -3.31 11.73
C ALA A 27 8.18 -2.64 10.61
N PRO A 28 7.78 -2.83 9.33
CA PRO A 28 8.44 -2.16 8.22
C PRO A 28 8.32 -0.63 8.37
N PRO A 29 9.31 0.14 7.90
CA PRO A 29 9.26 1.59 7.96
C PRO A 29 8.17 2.14 7.03
N TYR A 30 7.67 3.34 7.34
CA TYR A 30 6.79 4.06 6.42
C TYR A 30 7.48 4.31 5.07
N TYR A 31 6.69 4.34 4.01
CA TYR A 31 7.21 4.67 2.68
C TYR A 31 7.78 6.10 2.64
N THR A 32 8.83 6.25 1.85
CA THR A 32 9.23 7.56 1.30
C THR A 32 8.55 7.72 -0.08
N GLU A 33 8.55 8.91 -0.65
CA GLU A 33 7.99 9.09 -2.01
C GLU A 33 8.71 8.20 -3.03
N ALA A 34 10.03 8.07 -2.93
CA ALA A 34 10.80 7.18 -3.79
C ALA A 34 10.44 5.69 -3.61
N SER A 35 10.31 5.23 -2.36
CA SER A 35 9.95 3.84 -2.11
C SER A 35 8.48 3.55 -2.45
N LEU A 36 7.59 4.54 -2.36
CA LEU A 36 6.20 4.42 -2.81
C LEU A 36 6.11 4.34 -4.33
N LEU A 37 6.87 5.15 -5.07
CA LEU A 37 6.99 5.03 -6.53
C LEU A 37 7.45 3.63 -6.93
N ARG A 38 8.49 3.12 -6.26
CA ARG A 38 8.98 1.76 -6.52
C ARG A 38 7.94 0.70 -6.18
N ALA A 39 7.17 0.87 -5.09
CA ALA A 39 6.08 -0.04 -4.74
C ALA A 39 4.97 -0.05 -5.81
N MET A 40 4.65 1.12 -6.40
CA MET A 40 3.72 1.20 -7.53
C MET A 40 4.26 0.46 -8.78
N GLU A 41 5.56 0.56 -9.06
CA GLU A 41 6.20 -0.17 -10.17
C GLU A 41 6.17 -1.68 -9.95
N THR A 42 6.36 -2.13 -8.72
CA THR A 42 6.45 -3.56 -8.38
C THR A 42 5.16 -4.11 -7.78
N ALA A 43 4.04 -3.42 -7.94
CA ALA A 43 2.75 -3.80 -7.34
C ALA A 43 2.27 -5.21 -7.74
N GLY A 44 2.66 -5.70 -8.89
CA GLY A 44 2.39 -7.08 -9.31
C GLY A 44 2.89 -8.15 -8.34
N LYS A 45 3.92 -7.88 -7.54
CA LYS A 45 4.42 -8.82 -6.54
C LYS A 45 3.40 -9.12 -5.41
N GLN A 46 2.41 -8.26 -5.23
CA GLN A 46 1.37 -8.40 -4.21
C GLN A 46 0.12 -9.11 -4.74
N VAL A 47 0.07 -9.40 -6.04
CA VAL A 47 -1.06 -10.09 -6.67
C VAL A 47 -0.85 -11.60 -6.55
N GLU A 48 -1.85 -12.31 -6.02
CA GLU A 48 -1.79 -13.77 -5.81
C GLU A 48 -1.92 -14.53 -7.12
N ASN A 49 -2.79 -14.08 -8.02
CA ASN A 49 -2.98 -14.68 -9.33
C ASN A 49 -1.73 -14.51 -10.21
N GLU A 50 -1.15 -15.63 -10.65
CA GLU A 50 0.14 -15.65 -11.36
C GLU A 50 0.07 -14.94 -12.72
N GLU A 51 -1.01 -15.12 -13.47
CA GLU A 51 -1.24 -14.48 -14.76
C GLU A 51 -1.35 -12.96 -14.62
N LEU A 52 -2.17 -12.50 -13.67
CA LEU A 52 -2.32 -11.06 -13.38
C LEU A 52 -1.02 -10.47 -12.80
N ARG A 53 -0.27 -11.25 -12.04
CA ARG A 53 1.04 -10.86 -11.53
C ARG A 53 2.03 -10.58 -12.65
N ASP A 54 2.08 -11.43 -13.67
CA ASP A 54 3.00 -11.28 -14.79
C ASP A 54 2.63 -10.07 -15.67
N LEU A 55 1.35 -9.84 -15.89
CA LEU A 55 0.88 -8.62 -16.57
C LEU A 55 1.23 -7.35 -15.79
N MET A 56 1.06 -7.39 -14.48
CA MET A 56 1.40 -6.25 -13.62
C MET A 56 2.91 -6.05 -13.40
N LYS A 57 3.75 -7.07 -13.60
CA LYS A 57 5.23 -6.91 -13.59
C LYS A 57 5.69 -5.94 -14.68
N ALA A 58 5.04 -5.94 -15.82
CA ALA A 58 5.39 -5.04 -16.92
C ALA A 58 4.94 -3.59 -16.69
N ASN A 59 3.77 -3.38 -16.09
CA ASN A 59 3.10 -2.09 -16.03
C ASN A 59 3.04 -1.46 -14.62
N GLY A 60 2.89 -2.28 -13.56
CA GLY A 60 2.65 -1.81 -12.20
C GLY A 60 1.31 -1.05 -12.07
N ILE A 61 1.18 -0.22 -11.03
CA ILE A 61 0.05 0.67 -10.83
C ILE A 61 0.38 2.05 -11.40
N GLY A 62 -0.44 2.52 -12.34
CA GLY A 62 -0.27 3.79 -13.03
C GLY A 62 0.91 3.79 -14.01
N ARG A 63 0.84 4.62 -15.02
CA ARG A 63 1.94 4.79 -16.00
C ARG A 63 3.13 5.51 -15.36
N PRO A 64 4.37 5.24 -15.77
CA PRO A 64 5.56 5.91 -15.23
C PRO A 64 5.43 7.43 -15.19
N SER A 65 4.90 8.04 -16.27
CA SER A 65 4.71 9.49 -16.39
C SER A 65 3.65 10.08 -15.43
N THR A 66 2.74 9.27 -14.89
CA THR A 66 1.63 9.74 -14.05
C THR A 66 1.77 9.39 -12.58
N ARG A 67 2.66 8.46 -12.20
CA ARG A 67 2.82 8.00 -10.80
C ARG A 67 3.11 9.15 -9.84
N ALA A 68 4.02 10.05 -10.21
CA ALA A 68 4.35 11.21 -9.36
C ALA A 68 3.12 12.12 -9.14
N SER A 69 2.34 12.38 -10.17
CA SER A 69 1.12 13.19 -10.07
C SER A 69 0.01 12.52 -9.28
N ILE A 70 -0.04 11.18 -9.28
CA ILE A 70 -0.96 10.40 -8.43
C ILE A 70 -0.59 10.62 -6.96
N ILE A 71 0.70 10.45 -6.59
CA ILE A 71 1.18 10.67 -5.22
C ILE A 71 0.90 12.12 -4.78
N GLU A 72 1.19 13.11 -5.64
CA GLU A 72 0.91 14.51 -5.36
C GLU A 72 -0.60 14.78 -5.14
N THR A 73 -1.45 14.04 -5.86
CA THR A 73 -2.91 14.12 -5.66
C THR A 73 -3.32 13.60 -4.28
N LEU A 74 -2.67 12.56 -3.75
CA LEU A 74 -2.93 12.09 -2.39
C LEU A 74 -2.59 13.16 -1.34
N PHE A 75 -1.49 13.88 -1.51
CA PHE A 75 -1.13 15.01 -0.65
C PHE A 75 -2.12 16.17 -0.78
N ARG A 76 -2.44 16.58 -2.00
CA ARG A 76 -3.40 17.66 -2.27
C ARG A 76 -4.78 17.38 -1.67
N ARG A 77 -5.24 16.14 -1.72
CA ARG A 77 -6.50 15.69 -1.12
C ARG A 77 -6.39 15.41 0.38
N LYS A 78 -5.20 15.60 0.96
CA LYS A 78 -4.94 15.37 2.40
C LYS A 78 -5.20 13.95 2.87
N TYR A 79 -5.13 12.96 2.00
CA TYR A 79 -5.20 11.55 2.37
C TYR A 79 -3.88 11.07 2.98
N THR A 80 -2.78 11.70 2.57
CA THR A 80 -1.44 11.46 3.10
C THR A 80 -0.76 12.80 3.43
N GLN A 81 0.25 12.76 4.27
CA GLN A 81 1.07 13.92 4.63
C GLN A 81 2.55 13.54 4.66
N ARG A 82 3.41 14.53 4.40
CA ARG A 82 4.86 14.39 4.53
C ARG A 82 5.27 14.61 5.98
N ARG A 83 5.99 13.66 6.56
CA ARG A 83 6.64 13.82 7.86
C ARG A 83 8.13 13.53 7.69
N LYS A 84 8.95 14.56 7.63
CA LYS A 84 10.35 14.47 7.18
C LYS A 84 10.39 13.88 5.76
N LYS A 85 11.04 12.72 5.59
CA LYS A 85 11.11 11.99 4.30
C LYS A 85 10.02 10.91 4.14
N GLN A 86 9.17 10.73 5.14
CA GLN A 86 8.15 9.66 5.16
C GLN A 86 6.80 10.17 4.67
N VAL A 87 6.09 9.31 3.96
CA VAL A 87 4.70 9.46 3.57
C VAL A 87 3.84 8.76 4.62
N ILE A 88 3.01 9.52 5.33
CA ILE A 88 2.20 9.01 6.42
C ILE A 88 0.73 9.22 6.07
N PRO A 89 -0.15 8.20 6.25
CA PRO A 89 -1.58 8.39 6.08
C PRO A 89 -2.12 9.38 7.12
N THR A 90 -3.09 10.17 6.72
CA THR A 90 -3.85 11.02 7.63
C THR A 90 -5.06 10.25 8.14
N GLU A 91 -5.69 10.77 9.18
CA GLU A 91 -6.97 10.22 9.68
C GLU A 91 -8.03 10.15 8.57
N MET A 92 -8.12 11.19 7.74
CA MET A 92 -9.03 11.21 6.58
C MET A 92 -8.70 10.10 5.58
N GLY A 93 -7.42 9.84 5.33
CA GLY A 93 -6.99 8.74 4.44
C GLY A 93 -7.37 7.37 5.00
N ILE A 94 -7.17 7.16 6.30
CA ILE A 94 -7.53 5.92 6.99
C ILE A 94 -9.05 5.73 6.96
N GLN A 95 -9.82 6.76 7.27
CA GLN A 95 -11.29 6.72 7.23
C GLN A 95 -11.80 6.41 5.82
N LEU A 96 -11.19 6.99 4.77
CA LEU A 96 -11.57 6.69 3.39
C LEU A 96 -11.45 5.20 3.09
N ILE A 97 -10.29 4.59 3.41
CA ILE A 97 -10.05 3.16 3.17
C ILE A 97 -11.01 2.28 3.99
N ASN A 98 -11.29 2.67 5.23
CA ASN A 98 -12.24 1.95 6.08
C ASN A 98 -13.69 2.09 5.61
N THR A 99 -14.03 3.19 4.95
CA THR A 99 -15.38 3.43 4.40
C THR A 99 -15.61 2.66 3.10
N VAL A 100 -14.56 2.43 2.30
CA VAL A 100 -14.66 1.64 1.07
C VAL A 100 -14.81 0.16 1.43
N GLN A 101 -16.02 -0.39 1.28
CA GLN A 101 -16.30 -1.80 1.58
C GLN A 101 -15.81 -2.73 0.47
N ASN A 102 -15.85 -2.28 -0.77
CA ASN A 102 -15.44 -3.09 -1.92
C ASN A 102 -13.93 -3.35 -1.91
N GLU A 103 -13.54 -4.58 -1.59
CA GLU A 103 -12.13 -5.00 -1.51
C GLU A 103 -11.41 -4.91 -2.87
N LEU A 104 -12.14 -5.09 -3.97
CA LEU A 104 -11.56 -5.01 -5.31
C LEU A 104 -10.99 -3.62 -5.61
N LEU A 105 -11.62 -2.56 -5.10
CA LEU A 105 -11.12 -1.18 -5.22
C LEU A 105 -9.85 -0.93 -4.39
N LYS A 106 -9.59 -1.75 -3.39
CA LYS A 106 -8.42 -1.66 -2.51
C LYS A 106 -7.29 -2.57 -2.94
N SER A 107 -7.53 -3.47 -3.89
CA SER A 107 -6.54 -4.43 -4.39
C SER A 107 -5.89 -3.97 -5.70
N ALA A 108 -4.71 -4.50 -5.99
CA ALA A 108 -4.04 -4.32 -7.28
C ALA A 108 -4.66 -5.20 -8.38
N GLU A 109 -5.48 -6.18 -8.02
CA GLU A 109 -6.06 -7.15 -8.96
C GLU A 109 -6.97 -6.51 -10.00
N LEU A 110 -7.78 -5.52 -9.60
CA LEU A 110 -8.62 -4.78 -10.53
C LEU A 110 -7.81 -4.17 -11.67
N THR A 111 -6.66 -3.58 -11.35
CA THR A 111 -5.76 -3.04 -12.37
C THR A 111 -5.23 -4.15 -13.26
N GLY A 112 -4.82 -5.28 -12.68
CA GLY A 112 -4.35 -6.44 -13.44
C GLY A 112 -5.40 -7.00 -14.40
N GLN A 113 -6.65 -7.10 -13.94
CA GLN A 113 -7.77 -7.56 -14.78
C GLN A 113 -8.03 -6.61 -15.97
N TRP A 114 -7.95 -5.31 -15.74
CA TRP A 114 -8.12 -4.33 -16.82
C TRP A 114 -6.96 -4.35 -17.82
N GLU A 115 -5.73 -4.46 -17.34
CA GLU A 115 -4.55 -4.59 -18.21
C GLU A 115 -4.64 -5.85 -19.06
N LYS A 116 -5.11 -6.99 -18.50
CA LYS A 116 -5.38 -8.22 -19.25
C LYS A 116 -6.39 -7.98 -20.37
N GLN A 117 -7.56 -7.41 -20.05
CA GLN A 117 -8.60 -7.16 -21.05
C GLN A 117 -8.16 -6.17 -22.13
N LEU A 118 -7.35 -5.15 -21.76
CA LEU A 118 -6.80 -4.21 -22.72
C LEU A 118 -5.83 -4.89 -23.67
N LYS A 119 -5.03 -5.83 -23.18
CA LYS A 119 -4.13 -6.63 -24.03
C LYS A 119 -4.93 -7.54 -24.97
N GLU A 120 -5.96 -8.22 -24.49
CA GLU A 120 -6.87 -9.04 -25.30
C GLU A 120 -7.58 -8.21 -26.40
N ILE A 121 -7.88 -6.92 -26.11
CA ILE A 121 -8.42 -6.00 -27.13
C ILE A 121 -7.36 -5.67 -28.18
N GLU A 122 -6.11 -5.45 -27.78
CA GLU A 122 -5.01 -5.18 -28.70
C GLU A 122 -4.74 -6.38 -29.62
N GLU A 123 -4.86 -7.59 -29.08
CA GLU A 123 -4.71 -8.85 -29.81
C GLU A 123 -5.96 -9.22 -30.67
N GLY A 124 -7.06 -8.47 -30.49
CA GLY A 124 -8.32 -8.69 -31.23
C GLY A 124 -9.21 -9.81 -30.67
N GLU A 125 -8.86 -10.34 -29.50
CA GLU A 125 -9.57 -11.44 -28.83
C GLU A 125 -10.76 -10.95 -28.00
N PHE A 126 -10.76 -9.67 -27.59
CA PHE A 126 -11.82 -9.07 -26.78
C PHE A 126 -12.35 -7.77 -27.38
N SER A 127 -13.64 -7.49 -27.18
CA SER A 127 -14.28 -6.30 -27.74
C SER A 127 -14.11 -5.07 -26.87
N ALA A 128 -13.51 -4.00 -27.40
CA ALA A 128 -13.41 -2.71 -26.73
C ALA A 128 -14.79 -2.16 -26.30
N LYS A 129 -15.84 -2.37 -27.11
CA LYS A 129 -17.20 -1.95 -26.77
C LYS A 129 -17.73 -2.70 -25.55
N HIS A 130 -17.42 -3.99 -25.43
CA HIS A 130 -17.81 -4.81 -24.29
C HIS A 130 -17.04 -4.41 -23.04
N PHE A 131 -15.75 -4.13 -23.15
CA PHE A 131 -14.93 -3.59 -22.06
C PHE A 131 -15.52 -2.31 -21.47
N ILE A 132 -15.83 -1.33 -22.32
CA ILE A 132 -16.43 -0.07 -21.88
C ILE A 132 -17.80 -0.28 -21.21
N TYR A 133 -18.61 -1.20 -21.76
CA TYR A 133 -19.89 -1.55 -21.16
C TYR A 133 -19.72 -2.14 -19.76
N ASN A 134 -18.81 -3.11 -19.58
CA ASN A 134 -18.55 -3.74 -18.30
C ASN A 134 -18.01 -2.74 -17.27
N MET A 135 -17.08 -1.85 -17.68
CA MET A 135 -16.57 -0.79 -16.84
C MET A 135 -17.66 0.15 -16.37
N LYS A 136 -18.54 0.60 -17.27
CA LYS A 136 -19.69 1.46 -16.89
C LYS A 136 -20.66 0.76 -15.96
N LYS A 137 -20.92 -0.53 -16.17
CA LYS A 137 -21.78 -1.35 -15.32
C LYS A 137 -21.17 -1.43 -13.90
N MET A 138 -19.91 -1.79 -13.80
CA MET A 138 -19.19 -1.86 -12.52
C MET A 138 -19.22 -0.52 -11.77
N VAL A 139 -18.94 0.60 -12.45
CA VAL A 139 -18.99 1.94 -11.82
C VAL A 139 -20.40 2.25 -11.30
N ASN A 140 -21.45 1.91 -12.06
CA ASN A 140 -22.83 2.13 -11.62
C ASN A 140 -23.18 1.29 -10.38
N GLU A 141 -22.75 0.03 -10.36
CA GLU A 141 -22.93 -0.87 -9.21
C GLU A 141 -22.21 -0.33 -7.97
N LEU A 142 -20.95 0.09 -8.09
CA LEU A 142 -20.19 0.69 -7.01
C LEU A 142 -20.84 1.98 -6.48
N VAL A 143 -21.31 2.86 -7.37
CA VAL A 143 -22.00 4.09 -6.95
C VAL A 143 -23.30 3.78 -6.23
N TYR A 144 -24.03 2.74 -6.66
CA TYR A 144 -25.24 2.29 -6.01
C TYR A 144 -24.94 1.72 -4.62
N GLU A 145 -23.95 0.83 -4.48
CA GLU A 145 -23.49 0.27 -3.21
C GLU A 145 -23.14 1.37 -2.22
N VAL A 146 -22.26 2.30 -2.60
CA VAL A 146 -21.84 3.41 -1.74
C VAL A 146 -23.02 4.30 -1.31
N ARG A 147 -24.01 4.52 -2.19
CA ARG A 147 -25.21 5.28 -1.84
C ARG A 147 -26.13 4.56 -0.85
N MET A 148 -26.21 3.22 -0.97
CA MET A 148 -27.05 2.40 -0.08
C MET A 148 -26.43 2.20 1.30
N GLU A 149 -25.09 2.19 1.39
CA GLU A 149 -24.35 2.02 2.64
C GLU A 149 -24.46 3.20 3.60
N ASN A 150 -25.25 4.26 3.31
CA ASN A 150 -25.37 5.45 4.15
C ASN A 150 -24.00 5.89 4.70
N GLY A 151 -23.04 6.08 3.81
CA GLY A 151 -21.67 6.38 4.18
C GLY A 151 -21.62 7.54 5.16
N ARG A 152 -21.10 7.30 6.36
CA ARG A 152 -20.83 8.40 7.29
C ARG A 152 -19.94 9.40 6.57
N PRO A 153 -20.32 10.69 6.51
CA PRO A 153 -19.50 11.68 5.83
C PRO A 153 -18.10 11.65 6.44
N ILE A 154 -17.07 11.53 5.59
CA ILE A 154 -15.68 11.61 6.01
C ILE A 154 -15.45 13.03 6.53
N SER A 155 -15.58 13.21 7.84
CA SER A 155 -15.35 14.50 8.47
C SER A 155 -13.86 14.77 8.56
N ALA A 156 -13.45 15.98 8.18
CA ALA A 156 -12.09 16.42 8.44
C ALA A 156 -11.80 16.32 9.95
N PRO A 157 -10.65 15.80 10.37
CA PRO A 157 -10.31 15.69 11.79
C PRO A 157 -10.38 17.07 12.44
N ALA A 158 -11.08 17.16 13.58
CA ALA A 158 -11.00 18.33 14.44
C ALA A 158 -9.53 18.59 14.75
N ALA A 159 -9.06 19.79 14.53
CA ALA A 159 -7.67 20.16 14.77
C ALA A 159 -7.30 19.78 16.21
N THR A 160 -6.52 18.72 16.38
CA THR A 160 -5.97 18.34 17.68
C THR A 160 -5.06 19.47 18.14
N LYS A 161 -5.48 20.20 19.16
CA LYS A 161 -4.64 21.19 19.85
C LYS A 161 -3.35 20.49 20.26
N ALA A 162 -2.22 21.04 19.82
CA ALA A 162 -0.90 20.56 20.21
C ALA A 162 -0.82 20.50 21.74
N PRO A 163 -0.20 19.46 22.33
CA PRO A 163 -0.02 19.41 23.77
C PRO A 163 0.79 20.61 24.23
N ALA A 164 0.26 21.34 25.22
CA ALA A 164 0.92 22.49 25.83
C ALA A 164 2.30 22.06 26.35
N LYS A 165 3.36 22.77 25.95
CA LYS A 165 4.70 22.57 26.46
C LYS A 165 4.68 22.96 27.95
N ASN A 166 4.76 22.00 28.84
CA ASN A 166 5.04 22.22 30.25
C ASN A 166 6.46 22.78 30.36
N ALA A 167 6.54 24.09 30.51
CA ALA A 167 7.76 24.76 30.94
C ALA A 167 7.96 24.51 32.43
N SER A 168 8.71 23.47 32.77
CA SER A 168 9.21 23.28 34.12
C SER A 168 10.25 24.39 34.41
N LYS A 169 9.86 25.36 35.22
CA LYS A 169 10.77 26.33 35.83
C LYS A 169 11.74 25.58 36.75
N ILE A 170 12.96 25.46 36.34
CA ILE A 170 14.07 25.10 37.23
C ILE A 170 14.38 26.39 38.08
N LYS A 171 14.00 26.35 39.32
CA LYS A 171 14.47 27.33 40.30
C LYS A 171 15.93 27.03 40.63
N SER A 172 16.81 27.94 40.28
CA SER A 172 18.16 27.96 40.78
C SER A 172 18.12 28.43 42.23
N SER A 173 18.47 27.55 43.18
CA SER A 173 18.82 27.96 44.55
C SER A 173 20.32 28.21 44.55
N LYS A 174 20.67 29.47 44.81
CA LYS A 174 21.99 29.86 45.34
C LYS A 174 21.96 29.56 46.83
N GLU A 175 22.92 28.83 47.29
CA GLU A 175 23.71 29.09 48.49
C GLU A 175 24.98 28.25 48.40
#